data_d1af32421e44ab97047d95b015ba7534
#
_entry.id   d1af32421e44ab97047d95b015ba7534
#
_cell.length_a   1.000
_cell.length_b   1.000
_cell.length_c   1.000
_cell.angle_alpha   90.00
_cell.angle_beta   90.00
_cell.angle_gamma   90.00
#
_symmetry.space_group_name_H-M   'P 1'
#
loop_
_entity.id
_entity.type
_entity.pdbx_description
1 polymer ?
#
loop_
_entity_poly.entity_id
_entity_poly.type
_entity_poly.pdbx_seq_one_letter_code
_entity_poly.pdbx_strand_id
1 'polypeptide(L)'
;MYFNIQRFSTHDGDGIRTILFLKGCSLSCPWCQNPESRSAKHSLLFDERSCMADCQLCVSAYKQTVNGDMASDGIRRIDDQIIINRKAMSEAQIIALRNVCPTQALSICGEAAKSDDLFEVLMKDKPFYDQSQGGVTFSGGEPLMQPSLVAELAERLHQNHVSTAVESCMHVPWKNVEKSRRILIAG
;
A
#
# COMPACT_ATOMS: atom_id res chain seq x y z
N MET A 1 2.60 2.16 -6.79
CA MET A 1 2.24 1.04 -5.89
C MET A 1 1.37 1.56 -4.76
N TYR A 2 0.29 0.88 -4.43
CA TYR A 2 -0.63 1.18 -3.34
C TYR A 2 -0.76 -0.05 -2.41
N PHE A 3 -1.37 0.11 -1.24
CA PHE A 3 -1.58 -1.04 -0.34
C PHE A 3 -3.00 -1.14 0.19
N ASN A 4 -3.80 -0.09 0.10
CA ASN A 4 -5.19 -0.13 0.52
C ASN A 4 -6.02 0.90 -0.25
N ILE A 5 -7.31 0.62 -0.39
CA ILE A 5 -8.34 1.56 -0.84
C ILE A 5 -9.46 1.50 0.18
N GLN A 6 -9.59 2.56 0.98
CA GLN A 6 -10.64 2.67 1.98
C GLN A 6 -11.77 3.53 1.43
N ARG A 7 -12.94 2.94 1.34
CA ARG A 7 -14.14 3.62 0.85
C ARG A 7 -14.97 4.18 2.00
N PHE A 8 -15.78 5.19 1.71
CA PHE A 8 -16.74 5.78 2.64
C PHE A 8 -16.09 6.42 3.89
N SER A 9 -14.92 7.02 3.74
CA SER A 9 -14.35 7.84 4.83
C SER A 9 -15.06 9.18 4.95
N THR A 10 -15.24 9.63 6.20
CA THR A 10 -15.89 10.91 6.55
C THR A 10 -14.96 11.80 7.38
N HIS A 11 -13.68 11.44 7.53
CA HIS A 11 -12.72 12.15 8.37
C HIS A 11 -11.51 12.71 7.61
N ASP A 12 -11.42 12.46 6.30
CA ASP A 12 -10.24 12.74 5.50
C ASP A 12 -10.51 13.83 4.44
N GLY A 13 -11.31 14.82 4.82
CA GLY A 13 -11.74 15.95 4.01
C GLY A 13 -13.27 16.06 3.96
N ASP A 14 -13.76 17.01 3.15
CA ASP A 14 -15.19 17.27 3.03
C ASP A 14 -15.94 16.12 2.35
N GLY A 15 -17.15 15.85 2.82
CA GLY A 15 -18.06 14.85 2.26
C GLY A 15 -17.60 13.40 2.48
N ILE A 16 -18.18 12.48 1.69
CA ILE A 16 -17.80 11.07 1.68
C ILE A 16 -16.62 10.91 0.72
N ARG A 17 -15.53 10.30 1.19
CA ARG A 17 -14.30 10.17 0.40
C ARG A 17 -13.86 8.72 0.27
N THR A 18 -13.15 8.45 -0.81
CA THR A 18 -12.36 7.22 -0.96
C THR A 18 -10.88 7.57 -0.79
N ILE A 19 -10.21 6.88 0.13
CA ILE A 19 -8.79 7.09 0.39
C ILE A 19 -7.98 6.05 -0.39
N LEU A 20 -7.04 6.54 -1.20
CA LEU A 20 -6.05 5.70 -1.85
C LEU A 20 -4.73 5.76 -1.06
N PHE A 21 -4.40 4.65 -0.39
CA PHE A 21 -3.18 4.54 0.41
C PHE A 21 -1.99 4.08 -0.43
N LEU A 22 -1.06 4.99 -0.68
CA LEU A 22 0.13 4.73 -1.50
C LEU A 22 1.31 4.24 -0.65
N LYS A 23 2.18 3.41 -1.25
CA LYS A 23 3.40 2.92 -0.61
C LYS A 23 4.61 3.80 -0.91
N GLY A 24 5.53 3.80 0.02
CA GLY A 24 6.73 4.61 0.05
C GLY A 24 6.57 5.80 1.00
N CYS A 25 7.50 5.93 1.94
CA CYS A 25 7.60 7.10 2.81
C CYS A 25 9.06 7.44 3.07
N SER A 26 9.39 8.71 3.03
CA SER A 26 10.73 9.22 3.34
C SER A 26 11.01 9.29 4.83
N LEU A 27 9.98 9.15 5.67
CA LEU A 27 10.07 9.21 7.12
C LEU A 27 9.96 7.82 7.77
N SER A 28 10.40 7.72 9.03
CA SER A 28 10.32 6.53 9.88
C SER A 28 9.77 6.89 11.26
N CYS A 29 8.62 7.58 11.28
CA CYS A 29 8.00 8.04 12.52
C CYS A 29 7.75 6.87 13.48
N PRO A 30 8.17 6.95 14.76
CA PRO A 30 7.92 5.88 15.72
C PRO A 30 6.42 5.66 16.00
N TRP A 31 5.58 6.67 15.79
CA TRP A 31 4.13 6.63 15.94
C TRP A 31 3.37 6.37 14.63
N CYS A 32 4.04 5.88 13.57
CA CYS A 32 3.41 5.66 12.28
C CYS A 32 2.25 4.65 12.38
N GLN A 33 1.06 5.04 11.93
CA GLN A 33 -0.12 4.15 11.92
C GLN A 33 -0.05 3.09 10.82
N ASN A 34 0.69 3.38 9.73
CA ASN A 34 0.84 2.48 8.58
C ASN A 34 2.32 2.14 8.33
N PRO A 35 3.02 1.46 9.27
CA PRO A 35 4.45 1.19 9.12
C PRO A 35 4.78 0.29 7.92
N GLU A 36 3.83 -0.51 7.45
CA GLU A 36 3.91 -1.33 6.25
C GLU A 36 3.99 -0.51 4.96
N SER A 37 3.54 0.74 4.99
CA SER A 37 3.61 1.66 3.85
C SER A 37 4.99 2.26 3.61
N ARG A 38 5.91 2.19 4.58
CA ARG A 38 7.22 2.85 4.52
C ARG A 38 8.05 2.41 3.31
N SER A 39 8.06 1.12 3.02
CA SER A 39 8.74 0.59 1.83
C SER A 39 7.93 0.88 0.58
N ALA A 40 8.58 1.39 -0.47
CA ALA A 40 7.96 1.51 -1.80
C ALA A 40 7.81 0.17 -2.52
N LYS A 41 8.39 -0.91 -1.96
CA LYS A 41 8.34 -2.28 -2.48
C LYS A 41 7.28 -3.10 -1.74
N HIS A 42 7.01 -4.31 -2.24
CA HIS A 42 6.20 -5.28 -1.52
C HIS A 42 6.78 -5.54 -0.12
N SER A 43 5.90 -5.67 0.86
CA SER A 43 6.26 -5.97 2.25
C SER A 43 5.55 -7.23 2.71
N LEU A 44 6.26 -8.10 3.42
CA LEU A 44 5.69 -9.30 4.01
C LEU A 44 5.14 -8.97 5.39
N LEU A 45 3.84 -9.19 5.59
CA LEU A 45 3.15 -9.05 6.86
C LEU A 45 2.95 -10.43 7.48
N PHE A 46 2.96 -10.50 8.82
CA PHE A 46 2.72 -11.72 9.55
C PHE A 46 1.98 -11.44 10.85
N ASP A 47 0.84 -12.10 11.04
CA ASP A 47 0.06 -12.13 12.27
C ASP A 47 0.16 -13.54 12.89
N GLU A 48 0.93 -13.64 13.96
CA GLU A 48 1.18 -14.91 14.65
C GLU A 48 -0.12 -15.52 15.19
N ARG A 49 -1.09 -14.72 15.60
CA ARG A 49 -2.36 -15.19 16.17
C ARG A 49 -3.22 -15.98 15.19
N SER A 50 -3.06 -15.68 13.90
CA SER A 50 -3.77 -16.35 12.80
C SER A 50 -2.99 -17.51 12.19
N CYS A 51 -1.77 -17.77 12.69
CA CYS A 51 -0.93 -18.86 12.20
C CYS A 51 -1.39 -20.20 12.75
N MET A 52 -1.57 -21.18 11.87
CA MET A 52 -1.92 -22.55 12.29
C MET A 52 -0.70 -23.24 12.88
N ALA A 53 -0.93 -23.96 13.98
CA ALA A 53 0.08 -24.86 14.56
C ALA A 53 0.53 -25.90 13.49
N ASP A 54 1.79 -26.31 13.54
CA ASP A 54 2.43 -27.33 12.68
C ASP A 54 2.41 -27.03 11.17
N CYS A 55 1.84 -25.91 10.72
CA CYS A 55 1.77 -25.55 9.32
C CYS A 55 3.16 -25.17 8.77
N GLN A 56 3.59 -25.81 7.69
CA GLN A 56 4.88 -25.60 7.03
C GLN A 56 4.78 -24.94 5.64
N LEU A 57 3.59 -24.51 5.21
CA LEU A 57 3.36 -24.06 3.84
C LEU A 57 4.26 -22.89 3.42
N CYS A 58 4.35 -21.85 4.24
CA CYS A 58 5.19 -20.68 3.94
C CYS A 58 6.69 -21.01 3.97
N VAL A 59 7.13 -21.90 4.87
CA VAL A 59 8.53 -22.38 4.94
C VAL A 59 8.87 -23.17 3.68
N SER A 60 7.99 -24.10 3.28
CA SER A 60 8.18 -24.93 2.08
C SER A 60 8.16 -24.10 0.80
N ALA A 61 7.22 -23.16 0.68
CA ALA A 61 7.16 -22.26 -0.46
C ALA A 61 8.40 -21.35 -0.54
N TYR A 62 8.86 -20.81 0.58
CA TYR A 62 10.08 -20.01 0.60
C TYR A 62 11.29 -20.82 0.16
N LYS A 63 11.47 -22.06 0.66
CA LYS A 63 12.57 -22.94 0.25
C LYS A 63 12.60 -23.19 -1.25
N GLN A 64 11.46 -23.25 -1.93
CA GLN A 64 11.39 -23.41 -3.38
C GLN A 64 11.89 -22.18 -4.16
N THR A 65 11.94 -21.02 -3.53
CA THR A 65 12.44 -19.77 -4.16
C THR A 65 13.94 -19.58 -4.05
N VAL A 66 14.63 -20.47 -3.33
CA VAL A 66 16.07 -20.34 -3.03
C VAL A 66 16.84 -21.47 -3.70
N ASN A 67 17.87 -21.10 -4.46
CA ASN A 67 18.78 -22.07 -5.07
C ASN A 67 19.99 -22.30 -4.14
N GLY A 68 20.17 -23.54 -3.63
CA GLY A 68 21.33 -23.95 -2.87
C GLY A 68 21.24 -23.80 -1.34
N ASP A 69 22.34 -24.09 -0.64
CA ASP A 69 22.44 -24.16 0.83
C ASP A 69 22.21 -22.84 1.60
N MET A 70 22.15 -21.71 0.91
CA MET A 70 21.84 -20.39 1.49
C MET A 70 20.35 -20.20 1.81
N ALA A 71 19.56 -21.28 1.68
CA ALA A 71 18.09 -21.27 1.75
C ALA A 71 17.49 -20.98 3.14
N SER A 72 18.30 -20.87 4.19
CA SER A 72 17.77 -21.06 5.54
C SER A 72 17.29 -19.81 6.28
N ASP A 73 17.61 -18.59 5.81
CA ASP A 73 17.49 -17.44 6.69
C ASP A 73 16.23 -16.58 6.53
N GLY A 74 15.46 -16.73 5.46
CA GLY A 74 14.29 -15.87 5.21
C GLY A 74 13.07 -16.26 6.04
N ILE A 75 12.59 -17.51 5.89
CA ILE A 75 11.47 -18.04 6.67
C ILE A 75 11.82 -19.42 7.21
N ARG A 76 11.68 -19.61 8.50
CA ARG A 76 11.90 -20.90 9.18
C ARG A 76 10.91 -21.08 10.32
N ARG A 77 10.62 -22.32 10.67
CA ARG A 77 9.92 -22.67 11.91
C ARG A 77 10.95 -23.15 12.92
N ILE A 78 10.89 -22.60 14.13
CA ILE A 78 11.65 -23.04 15.29
C ILE A 78 10.60 -23.32 16.35
N ASP A 79 10.57 -24.56 16.83
CA ASP A 79 9.48 -25.06 17.67
C ASP A 79 8.12 -24.72 17.01
N ASP A 80 7.21 -24.08 17.69
CA ASP A 80 5.90 -23.72 17.16
C ASP A 80 5.83 -22.30 16.52
N GLN A 81 6.96 -21.61 16.43
CA GLN A 81 7.01 -20.22 15.94
C GLN A 81 7.56 -20.09 14.54
N ILE A 82 6.94 -19.25 13.72
CA ILE A 82 7.48 -18.83 12.42
C ILE A 82 8.40 -17.65 12.63
N ILE A 83 9.66 -17.81 12.29
CA ILE A 83 10.68 -16.75 12.31
C ILE A 83 10.87 -16.21 10.90
N ILE A 84 10.71 -14.92 10.72
CA ILE A 84 10.83 -14.24 9.43
C ILE A 84 11.94 -13.20 9.46
N ASN A 85 12.99 -13.42 8.67
CA ASN A 85 14.05 -12.46 8.43
C ASN A 85 13.81 -11.74 7.09
N ARG A 86 13.02 -10.67 7.13
CA ARG A 86 12.66 -9.90 5.93
C ARG A 86 13.87 -9.32 5.20
N LYS A 87 14.97 -9.04 5.92
CA LYS A 87 16.20 -8.47 5.33
C LYS A 87 16.95 -9.47 4.45
N ALA A 88 16.76 -10.76 4.70
CA ALA A 88 17.38 -11.83 3.90
C ALA A 88 16.55 -12.20 2.66
N MET A 89 15.41 -11.54 2.42
CA MET A 89 14.51 -11.87 1.33
C MET A 89 14.54 -10.82 0.22
N SER A 90 14.64 -11.29 -1.02
CA SER A 90 14.42 -10.45 -2.20
C SER A 90 12.91 -10.17 -2.40
N GLU A 91 12.60 -9.12 -3.14
CA GLU A 91 11.21 -8.78 -3.48
C GLU A 91 10.52 -9.91 -4.27
N ALA A 92 11.24 -10.57 -5.18
CA ALA A 92 10.71 -11.71 -5.93
C ALA A 92 10.31 -12.88 -5.01
N GLN A 93 11.12 -13.17 -3.99
CA GLN A 93 10.82 -14.19 -2.99
C GLN A 93 9.59 -13.82 -2.15
N ILE A 94 9.45 -12.54 -1.78
CA ILE A 94 8.26 -12.05 -1.08
C ILE A 94 7.01 -12.24 -1.96
N ILE A 95 7.07 -11.85 -3.23
CA ILE A 95 5.94 -11.99 -4.16
C ILE A 95 5.55 -13.46 -4.37
N ALA A 96 6.53 -14.38 -4.42
CA ALA A 96 6.27 -15.80 -4.56
C ALA A 96 5.46 -16.41 -3.38
N LEU A 97 5.43 -15.74 -2.24
CA LEU A 97 4.63 -16.17 -1.08
C LEU A 97 3.17 -15.68 -1.13
N ARG A 98 2.77 -14.98 -2.18
CA ARG A 98 1.40 -14.51 -2.35
C ARG A 98 0.44 -15.70 -2.37
N ASN A 99 -0.62 -15.61 -1.57
CA ASN A 99 -1.66 -16.64 -1.46
C ASN A 99 -1.22 -18.02 -0.95
N VAL A 100 -0.01 -18.12 -0.38
CA VAL A 100 0.49 -19.38 0.18
C VAL A 100 -0.19 -19.71 1.53
N CYS A 101 -0.50 -18.70 2.33
CA CYS A 101 -1.08 -18.89 3.65
C CYS A 101 -2.62 -18.96 3.59
N PRO A 102 -3.25 -20.10 3.92
CA PRO A 102 -4.70 -20.24 3.83
C PRO A 102 -5.47 -19.40 4.88
N THR A 103 -4.86 -19.10 6.02
CA THR A 103 -5.45 -18.25 7.07
C THR A 103 -5.11 -16.78 6.91
N GLN A 104 -4.32 -16.43 5.88
CA GLN A 104 -3.77 -15.08 5.68
C GLN A 104 -2.90 -14.55 6.84
N ALA A 105 -2.48 -15.43 7.76
CA ALA A 105 -1.49 -15.10 8.79
C ALA A 105 -0.22 -14.49 8.16
N LEU A 106 0.19 -15.01 7.01
CA LEU A 106 1.22 -14.42 6.17
C LEU A 106 0.55 -13.80 4.95
N SER A 107 0.77 -12.51 4.74
CA SER A 107 0.19 -11.75 3.63
C SER A 107 1.21 -10.77 3.03
N ILE A 108 0.94 -10.31 1.81
CA ILE A 108 1.80 -9.35 1.12
C ILE A 108 1.09 -8.02 1.04
N CYS A 109 1.75 -6.99 1.56
CA CYS A 109 1.31 -5.62 1.48
C CYS A 109 1.97 -4.94 0.27
N GLY A 110 1.15 -4.39 -0.59
CA GLY A 110 1.54 -3.68 -1.80
C GLY A 110 1.01 -4.35 -3.06
N GLU A 111 0.32 -3.54 -3.86
CA GLU A 111 -0.22 -3.91 -5.16
C GLU A 111 0.31 -2.94 -6.21
N ALA A 112 0.85 -3.48 -7.31
CA ALA A 112 1.13 -2.70 -8.50
C ALA A 112 -0.18 -2.56 -9.30
N ALA A 113 -0.57 -1.34 -9.60
CA ALA A 113 -1.68 -1.07 -10.49
C ALA A 113 -1.33 0.03 -11.49
N LYS A 114 -1.95 -0.02 -12.65
CA LYS A 114 -1.91 1.07 -13.61
C LYS A 114 -2.85 2.18 -13.16
N SER A 115 -2.59 3.41 -13.62
CA SER A 115 -3.46 4.55 -13.30
C SER A 115 -4.89 4.34 -13.81
N ASP A 116 -5.05 3.68 -14.95
CA ASP A 116 -6.36 3.36 -15.52
C ASP A 116 -7.19 2.48 -14.57
N ASP A 117 -6.61 1.38 -14.08
CA ASP A 117 -7.27 0.45 -13.17
C ASP A 117 -7.69 1.15 -11.87
N LEU A 118 -6.79 1.98 -11.33
CA LEU A 118 -7.08 2.76 -10.11
C LEU A 118 -8.19 3.79 -10.36
N PHE A 119 -8.14 4.50 -11.48
CA PHE A 119 -9.16 5.47 -11.83
C PHE A 119 -10.55 4.83 -11.92
N GLU A 120 -10.67 3.67 -12.59
CA GLU A 120 -11.93 2.94 -12.68
C GLU A 120 -12.46 2.53 -11.30
N VAL A 121 -11.58 2.08 -10.40
CA VAL A 121 -11.97 1.70 -9.04
C VAL A 121 -12.46 2.92 -8.26
N LEU A 122 -11.76 4.05 -8.34
CA LEU A 122 -12.12 5.28 -7.64
C LEU A 122 -13.43 5.87 -8.16
N MET A 123 -13.69 5.79 -9.46
CA MET A 123 -14.92 6.29 -10.08
C MET A 123 -16.19 5.48 -9.74
N LYS A 124 -16.05 4.26 -9.20
CA LYS A 124 -17.20 3.50 -8.71
C LYS A 124 -17.97 4.20 -7.59
N ASP A 125 -17.30 5.08 -6.85
CA ASP A 125 -17.90 5.83 -5.75
C ASP A 125 -18.39 7.22 -6.13
N LYS A 126 -18.31 7.59 -7.43
CA LYS A 126 -18.73 8.91 -7.91
C LYS A 126 -20.15 9.32 -7.46
N PRO A 127 -21.18 8.45 -7.46
CA PRO A 127 -22.49 8.84 -6.97
C PRO A 127 -22.50 9.35 -5.51
N PHE A 128 -21.62 8.82 -4.66
CA PHE A 128 -21.47 9.28 -3.27
C PHE A 128 -20.71 10.60 -3.18
N TYR A 129 -19.70 10.79 -4.04
CA TYR A 129 -18.97 12.06 -4.13
C TYR A 129 -19.91 13.19 -4.55
N ASP A 130 -20.72 12.96 -5.58
CA ASP A 130 -21.66 13.96 -6.10
C ASP A 130 -22.73 14.37 -5.07
N GLN A 131 -23.23 13.41 -4.26
CA GLN A 131 -24.22 13.67 -3.23
C GLN A 131 -23.68 14.41 -2.01
N SER A 132 -22.41 14.11 -1.64
CA SER A 132 -21.81 14.65 -0.40
C SER A 132 -20.83 15.78 -0.64
N GLN A 133 -20.55 16.14 -1.89
CA GLN A 133 -19.44 17.01 -2.28
C GLN A 133 -18.06 16.48 -1.83
N GLY A 134 -17.95 15.16 -1.70
CA GLY A 134 -16.74 14.46 -1.35
C GLY A 134 -15.81 14.22 -2.53
N GLY A 135 -14.99 13.17 -2.45
CA GLY A 135 -14.04 12.86 -3.53
C GLY A 135 -13.00 11.83 -3.14
N VAL A 136 -11.79 12.01 -3.63
CA VAL A 136 -10.67 11.11 -3.39
C VAL A 136 -9.58 11.79 -2.56
N THR A 137 -9.07 11.08 -1.55
CA THR A 137 -7.91 11.51 -0.76
C THR A 137 -6.73 10.57 -1.03
N PHE A 138 -5.61 11.14 -1.42
CA PHE A 138 -4.35 10.40 -1.55
C PHE A 138 -3.60 10.44 -0.22
N SER A 139 -3.34 9.26 0.35
CA SER A 139 -2.71 9.09 1.67
C SER A 139 -1.77 7.89 1.67
N GLY A 140 -1.46 7.31 2.83
CA GLY A 140 -0.69 6.09 3.00
C GLY A 140 0.64 6.31 3.66
N GLY A 141 1.74 6.11 2.92
CA GLY A 141 3.07 6.53 3.32
C GLY A 141 3.25 8.03 3.10
N GLU A 142 3.92 8.38 2.01
CA GLU A 142 4.00 9.77 1.52
C GLU A 142 3.56 9.77 0.04
N PRO A 143 2.34 10.21 -0.27
CA PRO A 143 1.81 10.11 -1.64
C PRO A 143 2.64 10.91 -2.65
N LEU A 144 3.27 11.99 -2.22
CA LEU A 144 4.14 12.80 -3.09
C LEU A 144 5.49 12.14 -3.42
N MET A 145 5.76 10.93 -2.91
CA MET A 145 6.82 10.07 -3.45
C MET A 145 6.43 9.41 -4.78
N GLN A 146 5.14 9.38 -5.12
CA GLN A 146 4.61 8.92 -6.41
C GLN A 146 3.93 10.08 -7.18
N PRO A 147 4.61 11.22 -7.40
CA PRO A 147 3.97 12.47 -7.84
C PRO A 147 3.35 12.37 -9.24
N SER A 148 3.88 11.48 -10.10
CA SER A 148 3.32 11.27 -11.44
C SER A 148 1.97 10.60 -11.39
N LEU A 149 1.84 9.53 -10.57
CA LEU A 149 0.59 8.80 -10.40
C LEU A 149 -0.48 9.68 -9.75
N VAL A 150 -0.10 10.40 -8.69
CA VAL A 150 -1.01 11.31 -7.97
C VAL A 150 -1.51 12.41 -8.89
N ALA A 151 -0.60 13.07 -9.65
CA ALA A 151 -0.97 14.15 -10.57
C ALA A 151 -1.89 13.66 -11.70
N GLU A 152 -1.59 12.51 -12.31
CA GLU A 152 -2.39 11.93 -13.38
C GLU A 152 -3.80 11.55 -12.91
N LEU A 153 -3.89 10.84 -11.76
CA LEU A 153 -5.19 10.46 -11.21
C LEU A 153 -6.03 11.68 -10.84
N ALA A 154 -5.42 12.66 -10.20
CA ALA A 154 -6.14 13.86 -9.80
C ALA A 154 -6.61 14.71 -10.98
N GLU A 155 -5.82 14.85 -12.04
CA GLU A 155 -6.24 15.52 -13.25
C GLU A 155 -7.48 14.85 -13.87
N ARG A 156 -7.47 13.52 -13.97
CA ARG A 156 -8.59 12.75 -14.49
C ARG A 156 -9.84 12.84 -13.59
N LEU A 157 -9.65 12.82 -12.27
CA LEU A 157 -10.75 12.97 -11.30
C LEU A 157 -11.38 14.36 -11.43
N HIS A 158 -10.58 15.43 -11.54
CA HIS A 158 -11.08 16.79 -11.75
C HIS A 158 -11.83 16.95 -13.07
N GLN A 159 -11.36 16.33 -14.16
CA GLN A 159 -12.08 16.31 -15.45
C GLN A 159 -13.46 15.65 -15.33
N ASN A 160 -13.66 14.82 -14.31
CA ASN A 160 -14.93 14.15 -14.01
C ASN A 160 -15.65 14.80 -12.80
N HIS A 161 -15.30 16.02 -12.43
CA HIS A 161 -15.91 16.79 -11.32
C HIS A 161 -15.81 16.08 -9.96
N VAL A 162 -14.72 15.36 -9.71
CA VAL A 162 -14.43 14.74 -8.42
C VAL A 162 -13.34 15.54 -7.71
N SER A 163 -13.60 15.98 -6.49
CA SER A 163 -12.62 16.70 -5.69
C SER A 163 -11.49 15.78 -5.22
N THR A 164 -10.29 16.33 -5.05
CA THR A 164 -9.14 15.58 -4.56
C THR A 164 -8.48 16.28 -3.38
N ALA A 165 -7.94 15.49 -2.45
CA ALA A 165 -7.15 15.95 -1.32
C ALA A 165 -5.88 15.10 -1.20
N VAL A 166 -4.87 15.62 -0.50
CA VAL A 166 -3.61 14.92 -0.25
C VAL A 166 -3.23 15.07 1.22
N GLU A 167 -3.01 13.95 1.89
CA GLU A 167 -2.42 13.88 3.22
C GLU A 167 -0.93 13.63 3.08
N SER A 168 -0.12 14.63 3.34
CA SER A 168 1.33 14.59 3.12
C SER A 168 2.09 15.15 4.30
N CYS A 169 3.22 14.52 4.64
CA CYS A 169 4.20 15.07 5.56
C CYS A 169 5.12 16.12 4.90
N MET A 170 4.97 16.34 3.58
CA MET A 170 5.74 17.29 2.75
C MET A 170 7.27 17.08 2.78
N HIS A 171 7.74 15.95 3.31
CA HIS A 171 9.16 15.62 3.35
C HIS A 171 9.60 14.92 2.05
N VAL A 172 9.52 15.66 0.96
CA VAL A 172 9.86 15.23 -0.41
C VAL A 172 10.60 16.34 -1.15
N PRO A 173 11.34 16.04 -2.24
CA PRO A 173 11.92 17.07 -3.09
C PRO A 173 10.84 18.03 -3.62
N TRP A 174 11.12 19.33 -3.62
CA TRP A 174 10.19 20.37 -4.07
C TRP A 174 9.57 20.10 -5.45
N LYS A 175 10.36 19.56 -6.39
CA LYS A 175 9.87 19.14 -7.72
C LYS A 175 8.68 18.17 -7.69
N ASN A 176 8.55 17.36 -6.63
CA ASN A 176 7.43 16.44 -6.48
C ASN A 176 6.17 17.21 -6.05
N VAL A 177 6.32 18.21 -5.17
CA VAL A 177 5.24 19.11 -4.77
C VAL A 177 4.76 19.92 -5.96
N GLU A 178 5.67 20.51 -6.74
CA GLU A 178 5.31 21.27 -7.95
C GLU A 178 4.53 20.45 -8.95
N LYS A 179 4.92 19.20 -9.18
CA LYS A 179 4.22 18.29 -10.08
C LYS A 179 2.78 18.02 -9.63
N SER A 180 2.55 18.00 -8.34
CA SER A 180 1.24 17.77 -7.73
C SER A 180 0.49 19.08 -7.39
N ARG A 181 1.08 20.25 -7.68
CA ARG A 181 0.56 21.58 -7.30
C ARG A 181 -0.86 21.84 -7.78
N ARG A 182 -1.23 21.37 -8.98
CA ARG A 182 -2.57 21.55 -9.54
C ARG A 182 -3.67 20.91 -8.67
N ILE A 183 -3.30 19.91 -7.86
CA ILE A 183 -4.21 19.19 -6.97
C ILE A 183 -4.41 19.95 -5.66
N LEU A 184 -3.34 20.60 -5.16
CA LEU A 184 -3.31 21.28 -3.87
C LEU A 184 -4.02 22.64 -3.91
N ILE A 185 -4.37 23.15 -5.09
CA ILE A 185 -4.96 24.49 -5.29
C ILE A 185 -6.45 24.42 -5.66
N ALA A 186 -6.99 23.25 -5.92
CA ALA A 186 -8.38 23.03 -6.32
C ALA A 186 -9.24 22.51 -5.16
N GLY A 187 -9.02 23.04 -3.95
CA GLY A 187 -9.84 22.84 -2.76
C GLY A 187 -10.63 24.10 -2.44
#